data_22363c131ce197b198ecc2d81a3c57a5
#
_entry.id   22363c131ce197b198ecc2d81a3c57a5
#
_cell.length_a   1.000
_cell.length_b   1.000
_cell.length_c   1.000
_cell.angle_alpha   90.00
_cell.angle_beta   90.00
_cell.angle_gamma   90.00
#
_symmetry.space_group_name_H-M   'P 1'
#
loop_
_entity.id
_entity.type
_entity.pdbx_description
1 polymer ?
#
loop_
_entity_poly.entity_id
_entity_poly.type
_entity_poly.pdbx_seq_one_letter_code
_entity_poly.pdbx_strand_id
1 'polypeptide(L)'
;MKNLVRGFICLFTFFICLQSNAQTPPVREPDLNRPTLFQNLPNKISCRINDLSAFLESEIGRPISFSLANNLSFQGIVSSVASKFDNTLNSVVIRSTNFSGAALSFSRITKEDGTFSYVGRIISFQHGDAYEINLENGQYFFVKKGFYDLVNE
;
A
#
# COMPACT_ATOMS: atom_id res chain seq x y z
N MET A 1 26.45 56.45 9.96
CA MET A 1 25.58 55.96 8.85
C MET A 1 25.81 54.48 8.52
N LYS A 2 27.04 53.92 8.46
CA LYS A 2 27.28 52.49 8.12
C LYS A 2 26.63 51.48 9.10
N ASN A 3 26.56 51.79 10.39
CA ASN A 3 25.95 50.89 11.38
C ASN A 3 24.40 50.91 11.36
N LEU A 4 23.77 52.02 10.94
CA LEU A 4 22.32 52.14 10.79
C LEU A 4 21.84 51.29 9.61
N VAL A 5 22.58 51.26 8.50
CA VAL A 5 22.27 50.47 7.30
C VAL A 5 22.38 48.96 7.60
N ARG A 6 23.41 48.54 8.39
CA ARG A 6 23.56 47.12 8.80
C ARG A 6 22.42 46.67 9.69
N GLY A 7 21.96 47.50 10.63
CA GLY A 7 20.79 47.18 11.47
C GLY A 7 19.50 47.04 10.66
N PHE A 8 19.32 47.85 9.63
CA PHE A 8 18.11 47.82 8.80
C PHE A 8 18.07 46.59 7.91
N ILE A 9 19.24 46.13 7.37
CA ILE A 9 19.35 44.92 6.56
C ILE A 9 19.04 43.69 7.43
N CYS A 10 19.56 43.59 8.65
CA CYS A 10 19.27 42.48 9.55
C CYS A 10 17.78 42.42 9.97
N LEU A 11 17.13 43.56 10.15
CA LEU A 11 15.72 43.63 10.50
C LEU A 11 14.82 43.17 9.31
N PHE A 12 15.21 43.56 8.10
CA PHE A 12 14.48 43.19 6.87
C PHE A 12 14.58 41.69 6.54
N THR A 13 15.74 41.07 6.75
CA THR A 13 15.93 39.61 6.58
C THR A 13 15.14 38.83 7.64
N PHE A 14 15.01 39.33 8.86
CA PHE A 14 14.22 38.66 9.89
C PHE A 14 12.71 38.68 9.57
N PHE A 15 12.21 39.71 8.92
CA PHE A 15 10.80 39.82 8.54
C PHE A 15 10.41 38.88 7.38
N ILE A 16 11.35 38.53 6.48
CA ILE A 16 11.10 37.63 5.36
C ILE A 16 10.96 36.17 5.84
N CYS A 17 11.62 35.79 6.93
CA CYS A 17 11.55 34.43 7.49
C CYS A 17 10.20 34.10 8.17
N LEU A 18 9.38 35.11 8.48
CA LEU A 18 8.07 34.89 9.14
C LEU A 18 6.93 34.55 8.17
N GLN A 19 7.19 34.54 6.85
CA GLN A 19 6.18 34.26 5.83
C GLN A 19 6.14 32.79 5.37
N SER A 20 6.81 31.87 6.08
CA SER A 20 6.63 30.45 5.81
C SER A 20 5.26 29.98 6.34
N ASN A 21 4.20 30.33 5.64
CA ASN A 21 2.93 29.64 5.77
C ASN A 21 3.16 28.19 5.37
N ALA A 22 3.28 27.31 6.34
CA ALA A 22 3.18 25.88 6.09
C ALA A 22 1.83 25.67 5.42
N GLN A 23 1.83 25.45 4.12
CA GLN A 23 0.62 25.12 3.37
C GLN A 23 0.11 23.82 3.98
N THR A 24 -1.03 23.89 4.68
CA THR A 24 -1.77 22.67 5.01
C THR A 24 -2.00 21.94 3.71
N PRO A 25 -1.56 20.66 3.58
CA PRO A 25 -1.80 19.92 2.36
C PRO A 25 -3.30 19.98 2.07
N PRO A 26 -3.70 20.23 0.81
CA PRO A 26 -5.10 20.31 0.45
C PRO A 26 -5.76 19.00 0.91
N VAL A 27 -6.72 19.09 1.82
CA VAL A 27 -7.57 17.96 2.19
C VAL A 27 -8.33 17.60 0.93
N ARG A 28 -7.87 16.57 0.20
CA ARG A 28 -8.61 16.05 -0.94
C ARG A 28 -9.81 15.31 -0.37
N GLU A 29 -10.98 15.84 -0.60
CA GLU A 29 -12.22 15.11 -0.32
C GLU A 29 -12.18 13.75 -1.03
N PRO A 30 -12.65 12.67 -0.36
CA PRO A 30 -12.72 11.37 -0.98
C PRO A 30 -13.56 11.41 -2.27
N ASP A 31 -12.98 11.01 -3.38
CA ASP A 31 -13.74 10.83 -4.62
C ASP A 31 -14.53 9.52 -4.53
N LEU A 32 -15.75 9.60 -4.03
CA LEU A 32 -16.65 8.46 -3.86
C LEU A 32 -17.19 7.89 -5.18
N ASN A 33 -16.97 8.60 -6.31
CA ASN A 33 -17.44 8.20 -7.63
C ASN A 33 -16.40 7.40 -8.42
N ARG A 34 -15.31 6.96 -7.79
CA ARG A 34 -14.30 6.12 -8.46
C ARG A 34 -14.93 4.84 -8.98
N PRO A 35 -14.60 4.43 -10.22
CA PRO A 35 -15.07 3.14 -10.74
C PRO A 35 -14.57 1.98 -9.87
N THR A 36 -15.32 0.90 -9.81
CA THR A 36 -14.91 -0.33 -9.12
C THR A 36 -14.12 -1.23 -10.08
N LEU A 37 -13.04 -1.83 -9.58
CA LEU A 37 -12.21 -2.78 -10.34
C LEU A 37 -12.66 -4.23 -10.12
N PHE A 38 -13.14 -4.52 -8.92
CA PHE A 38 -13.46 -5.88 -8.47
C PHE A 38 -14.97 -6.11 -8.36
N GLN A 39 -15.79 -5.35 -9.11
CA GLN A 39 -17.26 -5.39 -9.02
C GLN A 39 -17.83 -6.82 -9.14
N ASN A 40 -17.30 -7.61 -10.08
CA ASN A 40 -17.77 -8.96 -10.38
C ASN A 40 -17.13 -10.05 -9.51
N LEU A 41 -16.31 -9.67 -8.52
CA LEU A 41 -15.68 -10.61 -7.60
C LEU A 41 -16.46 -10.71 -6.29
N PRO A 42 -16.44 -11.86 -5.61
CA PRO A 42 -17.06 -12.03 -4.30
C PRO A 42 -16.52 -11.04 -3.27
N ASN A 43 -17.35 -10.69 -2.27
CA ASN A 43 -16.89 -9.83 -1.17
C ASN A 43 -15.85 -10.50 -0.28
N LYS A 44 -15.80 -11.83 -0.26
CA LYS A 44 -14.85 -12.62 0.51
C LYS A 44 -14.35 -13.80 -0.31
N ILE A 45 -13.03 -13.94 -0.41
CA ILE A 45 -12.34 -14.97 -1.19
C ILE A 45 -11.37 -15.69 -0.26
N SER A 46 -11.40 -17.03 -0.22
CA SER A 46 -10.42 -17.80 0.54
C SER A 46 -9.01 -17.57 0.00
N CYS A 47 -8.08 -17.23 0.92
CA CYS A 47 -6.69 -16.95 0.59
C CYS A 47 -5.80 -18.12 1.00
N ARG A 48 -5.13 -18.75 0.03
CA ARG A 48 -4.13 -19.78 0.30
C ARG A 48 -2.79 -19.10 0.59
N ILE A 49 -2.53 -18.87 1.88
CA ILE A 49 -1.32 -18.17 2.34
C ILE A 49 -0.04 -18.81 1.83
N ASN A 50 0.00 -20.12 1.73
CA ASN A 50 1.20 -20.84 1.23
C ASN A 50 1.55 -20.45 -0.21
N ASP A 51 0.54 -20.22 -1.06
CA ASP A 51 0.77 -19.77 -2.44
C ASP A 51 1.38 -18.35 -2.47
N LEU A 52 0.91 -17.46 -1.58
CA LEU A 52 1.43 -16.10 -1.49
C LEU A 52 2.81 -16.05 -0.81
N SER A 53 3.05 -16.90 0.18
CA SER A 53 4.34 -16.95 0.89
C SER A 53 5.50 -17.31 -0.04
N ALA A 54 5.25 -18.15 -1.07
CA ALA A 54 6.25 -18.51 -2.07
C ALA A 54 6.74 -17.29 -2.88
N PHE A 55 5.95 -16.20 -2.94
CA PHE A 55 6.34 -14.99 -3.67
C PHE A 55 7.29 -14.08 -2.89
N LEU A 56 7.40 -14.26 -1.56
CA LEU A 56 8.30 -13.46 -0.73
C LEU A 56 9.79 -13.67 -1.09
N GLU A 57 10.11 -14.81 -1.71
CA GLU A 57 11.46 -15.18 -2.14
C GLU A 57 11.65 -15.04 -3.66
N SER A 58 10.68 -14.42 -4.34
CA SER A 58 10.74 -14.28 -5.79
C SER A 58 11.68 -13.14 -6.20
N GLU A 59 12.32 -13.29 -7.34
CA GLU A 59 13.14 -12.24 -7.94
C GLU A 59 12.28 -11.12 -8.55
N ILE A 60 12.80 -9.89 -8.51
CA ILE A 60 12.19 -8.73 -9.18
C ILE A 60 12.14 -9.01 -10.69
N GLY A 61 10.99 -8.71 -11.31
CA GLY A 61 10.73 -8.97 -12.73
C GLY A 61 10.12 -10.36 -13.01
N ARG A 62 10.05 -11.26 -12.02
CA ARG A 62 9.44 -12.58 -12.19
C ARG A 62 7.93 -12.47 -12.42
N PRO A 63 7.37 -13.09 -13.47
CA PRO A 63 5.94 -13.21 -13.63
C PRO A 63 5.37 -14.22 -12.62
N ILE A 64 4.21 -13.89 -12.04
CA ILE A 64 3.50 -14.74 -11.10
C ILE A 64 2.01 -14.81 -11.45
N SER A 65 1.37 -15.89 -11.00
CA SER A 65 -0.07 -16.04 -11.07
C SER A 65 -0.57 -16.86 -9.88
N PHE A 66 -1.72 -16.46 -9.32
CA PHE A 66 -2.42 -17.24 -8.30
C PHE A 66 -3.94 -17.12 -8.47
N SER A 67 -4.69 -18.11 -8.03
CA SER A 67 -6.16 -18.09 -8.10
C SER A 67 -6.74 -17.12 -7.08
N LEU A 68 -7.60 -16.19 -7.54
CA LEU A 68 -8.41 -15.33 -6.67
C LEU A 68 -9.79 -15.95 -6.41
N ALA A 69 -10.45 -16.46 -7.46
CA ALA A 69 -11.78 -17.07 -7.37
C ALA A 69 -11.92 -18.13 -8.46
N ASN A 70 -13.05 -18.82 -8.48
CA ASN A 70 -13.35 -19.82 -9.53
C ASN A 70 -13.16 -19.18 -10.91
N ASN A 71 -12.25 -19.76 -11.69
CA ASN A 71 -11.88 -19.35 -13.05
C ASN A 71 -11.26 -17.92 -13.18
N LEU A 72 -10.86 -17.30 -12.07
CA LEU A 72 -10.19 -16.00 -12.10
C LEU A 72 -8.87 -16.05 -11.34
N SER A 73 -7.79 -15.67 -12.02
CA SER A 73 -6.45 -15.55 -11.45
C SER A 73 -6.01 -14.09 -11.36
N PHE A 74 -5.25 -13.77 -10.32
CA PHE A 74 -4.41 -12.58 -10.31
C PHE A 74 -3.11 -12.91 -11.02
N GLN A 75 -2.77 -12.10 -12.02
CA GLN A 75 -1.52 -12.21 -12.76
C GLN A 75 -0.73 -10.91 -12.60
N GLY A 76 0.57 -11.02 -12.48
CA GLY A 76 1.40 -9.86 -12.28
C GLY A 76 2.90 -10.13 -12.40
N ILE A 77 3.66 -9.05 -12.20
CA ILE A 77 5.13 -9.06 -12.21
C ILE A 77 5.61 -8.53 -10.87
N VAL A 78 6.56 -9.24 -10.26
CA VAL A 78 7.20 -8.80 -9.02
C VAL A 78 7.94 -7.50 -9.28
N SER A 79 7.54 -6.44 -8.58
CA SER A 79 8.13 -5.10 -8.73
C SER A 79 9.06 -4.71 -7.59
N SER A 80 8.91 -5.34 -6.41
CA SER A 80 9.76 -5.08 -5.25
C SER A 80 9.73 -6.28 -4.31
N VAL A 81 10.87 -6.58 -3.72
CA VAL A 81 11.03 -7.52 -2.61
C VAL A 81 11.87 -6.85 -1.54
N ALA A 82 11.50 -6.98 -0.27
CA ALA A 82 12.25 -6.41 0.83
C ALA A 82 12.24 -7.35 2.03
N SER A 83 13.39 -7.42 2.70
CA SER A 83 13.53 -8.06 4.01
C SER A 83 14.13 -7.03 4.97
N LYS A 84 13.55 -6.90 6.15
CA LYS A 84 13.92 -5.93 7.18
C LYS A 84 13.93 -6.58 8.57
N PHE A 85 14.58 -5.90 9.52
CA PHE A 85 14.62 -6.31 10.93
C PHE A 85 15.07 -7.76 11.11
N ASP A 86 16.26 -8.11 10.58
CA ASP A 86 16.83 -9.47 10.67
C ASP A 86 15.87 -10.56 10.18
N ASN A 87 15.23 -10.31 9.03
CA ASN A 87 14.23 -11.19 8.40
C ASN A 87 12.92 -11.38 9.18
N THR A 88 12.63 -10.55 10.18
CA THR A 88 11.34 -10.62 10.88
C THR A 88 10.20 -10.02 10.04
N LEU A 89 10.50 -9.15 9.08
CA LEU A 89 9.56 -8.60 8.11
C LEU A 89 10.03 -8.89 6.67
N ASN A 90 9.29 -9.72 5.98
CA ASN A 90 9.50 -9.98 4.54
C ASN A 90 8.30 -9.50 3.76
N SER A 91 8.54 -8.77 2.67
CA SER A 91 7.49 -8.12 1.87
C SER A 91 7.74 -8.29 0.38
N VAL A 92 6.67 -8.41 -0.39
CA VAL A 92 6.68 -8.40 -1.85
C VAL A 92 5.60 -7.48 -2.38
N VAL A 93 5.91 -6.77 -3.46
CA VAL A 93 4.93 -5.99 -4.22
C VAL A 93 4.88 -6.55 -5.64
N ILE A 94 3.69 -6.85 -6.12
CA ILE A 94 3.41 -7.44 -7.42
C ILE A 94 2.46 -6.53 -8.17
N ARG A 95 2.90 -6.00 -9.30
CA ARG A 95 2.04 -5.19 -10.18
C ARG A 95 1.22 -6.09 -11.06
N SER A 96 -0.10 -5.92 -11.03
CA SER A 96 -1.01 -6.71 -11.84
C SER A 96 -0.84 -6.42 -13.33
N THR A 97 -0.96 -7.48 -14.14
CA THR A 97 -1.01 -7.39 -15.60
C THR A 97 -2.43 -7.54 -16.15
N ASN A 98 -3.37 -8.07 -15.34
CA ASN A 98 -4.75 -8.30 -15.77
C ASN A 98 -5.79 -7.44 -15.02
N PHE A 99 -5.42 -6.78 -13.91
CA PHE A 99 -6.23 -5.77 -13.24
C PHE A 99 -5.57 -4.40 -13.38
N SER A 100 -6.15 -3.52 -14.19
CA SER A 100 -5.56 -2.23 -14.56
C SER A 100 -5.19 -1.39 -13.34
N GLY A 101 -3.92 -1.01 -13.24
CA GLY A 101 -3.40 -0.15 -12.18
C GLY A 101 -3.36 -0.78 -10.79
N ALA A 102 -3.72 -2.06 -10.65
CA ALA A 102 -3.69 -2.75 -9.37
C ALA A 102 -2.30 -3.27 -9.01
N ALA A 103 -2.03 -3.31 -7.72
CA ALA A 103 -0.86 -3.98 -7.15
C ALA A 103 -1.29 -4.79 -5.92
N LEU A 104 -0.70 -5.97 -5.76
CA LEU A 104 -0.72 -6.73 -4.52
C LEU A 104 0.51 -6.33 -3.72
N SER A 105 0.33 -5.85 -2.50
CA SER A 105 1.34 -5.85 -1.45
C SER A 105 1.07 -7.01 -0.50
N PHE A 106 2.10 -7.77 -0.17
CA PHE A 106 1.99 -8.90 0.74
C PHE A 106 3.21 -8.98 1.64
N SER A 107 3.00 -9.19 2.93
CA SER A 107 4.06 -9.24 3.92
C SER A 107 3.84 -10.37 4.92
N ARG A 108 4.95 -10.99 5.33
CA ARG A 108 5.04 -11.93 6.43
C ARG A 108 5.78 -11.25 7.58
N ILE A 109 5.20 -11.30 8.76
CA ILE A 109 5.76 -10.78 10.01
C ILE A 109 6.03 -11.98 10.92
N THR A 110 7.27 -12.17 11.34
CA THR A 110 7.64 -13.16 12.38
C THR A 110 7.41 -12.53 13.73
N LYS A 111 6.59 -13.14 14.56
CA LYS A 111 6.32 -12.72 15.93
C LYS A 111 7.41 -13.20 16.88
N GLU A 112 7.42 -12.66 18.10
CA GLU A 112 8.38 -13.04 19.16
C GLU A 112 8.32 -14.51 19.54
N ASP A 113 7.13 -15.14 19.43
CA ASP A 113 6.90 -16.56 19.67
C ASP A 113 7.31 -17.48 18.50
N GLY A 114 7.89 -16.91 17.43
CA GLY A 114 8.29 -17.61 16.22
C GLY A 114 7.16 -17.93 15.25
N THR A 115 5.91 -17.57 15.58
CA THR A 115 4.78 -17.73 14.65
C THR A 115 4.76 -16.64 13.57
N PHE A 116 4.02 -16.88 12.49
CA PHE A 116 3.89 -15.92 11.41
C PHE A 116 2.52 -15.23 11.41
N SER A 117 2.54 -13.96 11.12
CA SER A 117 1.34 -13.18 10.76
C SER A 117 1.49 -12.66 9.33
N TYR A 118 0.39 -12.60 8.60
CA TYR A 118 0.39 -12.16 7.21
C TYR A 118 -0.56 -10.99 7.04
N VAL A 119 -0.10 -10.00 6.30
CA VAL A 119 -0.88 -8.83 5.92
C VAL A 119 -0.72 -8.59 4.42
N GLY A 120 -1.74 -8.05 3.77
CA GLY A 120 -1.65 -7.75 2.36
C GLY A 120 -2.89 -7.06 1.83
N ARG A 121 -2.72 -6.35 0.72
CA ARG A 121 -3.79 -5.62 0.05
C ARG A 121 -3.63 -5.72 -1.46
N ILE A 122 -4.75 -5.88 -2.18
CA ILE A 122 -4.81 -5.65 -3.63
C ILE A 122 -5.50 -4.32 -3.83
N ILE A 123 -4.77 -3.33 -4.30
CA ILE A 123 -5.24 -1.95 -4.37
C ILE A 123 -4.90 -1.32 -5.72
N SER A 124 -5.80 -0.48 -6.24
CA SER A 124 -5.55 0.43 -7.35
C SER A 124 -5.91 1.85 -6.95
N PHE A 125 -4.98 2.80 -7.12
CA PHE A 125 -5.24 4.21 -6.81
C PHE A 125 -6.22 4.89 -7.77
N GLN A 126 -6.64 4.21 -8.83
CA GLN A 126 -7.60 4.69 -9.82
C GLN A 126 -9.03 4.20 -9.54
N HIS A 127 -9.22 3.26 -8.60
CA HIS A 127 -10.48 2.58 -8.34
C HIS A 127 -10.95 2.76 -6.91
N GLY A 128 -12.25 2.58 -6.69
CA GLY A 128 -12.91 2.80 -5.41
C GLY A 128 -13.00 1.57 -4.51
N ASP A 129 -12.59 0.40 -5.01
CA ASP A 129 -12.59 -0.87 -4.26
C ASP A 129 -11.20 -1.51 -4.20
N ALA A 130 -11.01 -2.36 -3.21
CA ALA A 130 -9.77 -3.04 -2.92
C ALA A 130 -10.05 -4.38 -2.23
N TYR A 131 -9.01 -5.19 -2.05
CA TYR A 131 -9.04 -6.35 -1.17
C TYR A 131 -7.99 -6.21 -0.08
N GLU A 132 -8.34 -6.64 1.12
CA GLU A 132 -7.43 -6.76 2.26
C GLU A 132 -7.39 -8.20 2.76
N ILE A 133 -6.22 -8.66 3.19
CA ILE A 133 -6.05 -9.98 3.80
C ILE A 133 -6.43 -9.91 5.27
N ASN A 134 -7.47 -10.66 5.67
CA ASN A 134 -7.93 -10.77 7.04
C ASN A 134 -7.86 -12.21 7.53
N LEU A 135 -7.51 -12.39 8.80
CA LEU A 135 -7.51 -13.68 9.48
C LEU A 135 -8.84 -13.86 10.24
N GLU A 136 -9.59 -14.90 9.91
CA GLU A 136 -10.85 -15.24 10.57
C GLU A 136 -10.87 -16.75 10.87
N ASN A 137 -11.10 -17.11 12.12
CA ASN A 137 -11.17 -18.51 12.57
C ASN A 137 -9.96 -19.36 12.12
N GLY A 138 -8.76 -18.80 12.11
CA GLY A 138 -7.53 -19.48 11.72
C GLY A 138 -7.32 -19.59 10.20
N GLN A 139 -8.19 -19.05 9.38
CA GLN A 139 -8.08 -19.04 7.93
C GLN A 139 -7.97 -17.61 7.39
N TYR A 140 -7.13 -17.42 6.39
CA TYR A 140 -6.96 -16.12 5.74
C TYR A 140 -7.94 -15.95 4.56
N PHE A 141 -8.42 -14.74 4.41
CA PHE A 141 -9.34 -14.35 3.33
C PHE A 141 -8.92 -13.00 2.74
N PHE A 142 -9.12 -12.86 1.44
CA PHE A 142 -9.23 -11.54 0.83
C PHE A 142 -10.65 -11.02 1.05
N VAL A 143 -10.79 -9.90 1.76
CA VAL A 143 -12.07 -9.25 2.05
C VAL A 143 -12.13 -7.95 1.26
N LYS A 144 -13.22 -7.77 0.49
CA LYS A 144 -13.43 -6.54 -0.28
C LYS A 144 -13.70 -5.37 0.65
N LYS A 145 -13.05 -4.25 0.40
CA LYS A 145 -13.14 -3.00 1.15
C LYS A 145 -13.30 -1.82 0.20
N GLY A 146 -13.83 -0.71 0.68
CA GLY A 146 -13.69 0.57 0.00
C GLY A 146 -12.23 1.04 0.02
N PHE A 147 -11.80 1.70 -1.05
CA PHE A 147 -10.44 2.25 -1.12
C PHE A 147 -10.12 3.17 0.06
N TYR A 148 -11.05 4.05 0.39
CA TYR A 148 -10.87 5.03 1.47
C TYR A 148 -10.91 4.43 2.87
N ASP A 149 -11.56 3.28 3.04
CA ASP A 149 -11.54 2.53 4.31
C ASP A 149 -10.13 2.01 4.64
N LEU A 150 -9.30 1.79 3.60
CA LEU A 150 -7.95 1.24 3.75
C LEU A 150 -6.84 2.30 3.84
N VAL A 151 -7.08 3.52 3.35
CA VAL A 151 -6.04 4.57 3.30
C VAL A 151 -6.21 5.62 4.39
N ASN A 152 -7.34 5.61 5.11
CA ASN A 152 -7.62 6.52 6.21
C ASN A 152 -7.40 5.88 7.61
N GLU A 153 -6.96 4.61 7.65
CA GLU A 153 -6.49 3.94 8.87
C GLU A 153 -5.01 4.28 9.11
#